data_21608dc14c65666aa2bfc344231a7086
#
_entry.id   21608dc14c65666aa2bfc344231a7086
#
_cell.length_a   1.000
_cell.length_b   1.000
_cell.length_c   1.000
_cell.angle_alpha   90.00
_cell.angle_beta   90.00
_cell.angle_gamma   90.00
#
_symmetry.space_group_name_H-M   'P 1'
#
loop_
_entity.id
_entity.type
_entity.pdbx_description
1 polymer ?
#
loop_
_entity_poly.entity_id
_entity_poly.type
_entity_poly.pdbx_seq_one_letter_code
_entity_poly.pdbx_strand_id
1 'polypeptide(L)'
;GLRGCIGYPLPDKSLFSALEDAAISAATQDPRFPPVKHKELDSITFEVTVLTPPKKIVVNKPEEYLSKIKVGRDGLIVKNGFYSGLLLPQVPVEYGWNEEEFLEYTCEKAGLPKNYWKNPDTEIQKFEGIVFKEEKPNGVVTREML
;
A
#
# COMPACT_ATOMS: atom_id res chain seq x y z
N GLY A 1 2.71 -18.15 5.48
CA GLY A 1 3.42 -16.88 5.64
C GLY A 1 3.79 -16.22 4.33
N LEU A 2 4.26 -14.99 4.37
CA LEU A 2 4.68 -14.25 3.18
C LEU A 2 5.86 -14.94 2.51
N ARG A 3 5.82 -15.07 1.17
CA ARG A 3 6.90 -15.66 0.38
C ARG A 3 7.60 -14.64 -0.52
N GLY A 4 6.95 -13.55 -0.86
CA GLY A 4 7.51 -12.44 -1.61
C GLY A 4 6.43 -11.40 -1.86
N CYS A 5 6.84 -10.13 -1.96
CA CYS A 5 5.91 -9.02 -2.22
C CYS A 5 6.66 -7.85 -2.86
N ILE A 6 6.31 -7.51 -4.08
CA ILE A 6 6.83 -6.34 -4.80
C ILE A 6 5.66 -5.64 -5.47
N GLY A 7 5.72 -4.33 -5.59
CA GLY A 7 4.69 -3.56 -6.25
C GLY A 7 5.19 -2.26 -6.87
N TYR A 8 4.33 -1.68 -7.69
CA TYR A 8 4.57 -0.41 -8.38
C TYR A 8 3.42 0.54 -8.04
N PRO A 9 3.58 1.39 -7.04
CA PRO A 9 2.47 2.24 -6.56
C PRO A 9 2.12 3.40 -7.48
N LEU A 10 2.98 3.71 -8.46
CA LEU A 10 2.74 4.81 -9.39
C LEU A 10 2.26 4.29 -10.75
N PRO A 11 1.32 5.00 -11.41
CA PRO A 11 0.71 4.54 -12.66
C PRO A 11 1.58 4.89 -13.89
N ASP A 12 2.80 4.40 -13.93
CA ASP A 12 3.77 4.69 -14.99
C ASP A 12 3.78 3.65 -16.10
N LYS A 13 2.97 2.60 -16.00
CA LYS A 13 2.81 1.55 -17.02
C LYS A 13 1.38 1.00 -16.98
N SER A 14 1.00 0.23 -18.01
CA SER A 14 -0.33 -0.39 -18.04
C SER A 14 -0.51 -1.34 -16.86
N LEU A 15 -1.76 -1.51 -16.41
CA LEU A 15 -2.08 -2.42 -15.30
C LEU A 15 -1.61 -3.85 -15.60
N PHE A 16 -1.82 -4.33 -16.82
CA PHE A 16 -1.43 -5.68 -17.20
C PHE A 16 0.10 -5.89 -17.11
N SER A 17 0.88 -4.95 -17.67
CA SER A 17 2.35 -5.00 -17.59
C SER A 17 2.85 -4.89 -16.15
N ALA A 18 2.25 -4.00 -15.36
CA ALA A 18 2.62 -3.84 -13.95
C ALA A 18 2.34 -5.10 -13.14
N LEU A 19 1.21 -5.76 -13.41
CA LEU A 19 0.83 -7.01 -12.75
C LEU A 19 1.81 -8.14 -13.05
N GLU A 20 2.17 -8.33 -14.32
CA GLU A 20 3.16 -9.34 -14.71
C GLU A 20 4.52 -9.08 -14.07
N ASP A 21 5.01 -7.85 -14.17
CA ASP A 21 6.31 -7.47 -13.63
C ASP A 21 6.34 -7.62 -12.11
N ALA A 22 5.28 -7.22 -11.42
CA ALA A 22 5.18 -7.34 -9.97
C ALA A 22 5.17 -8.80 -9.53
N ALA A 23 4.43 -9.66 -10.21
CA ALA A 23 4.37 -11.09 -9.89
C ALA A 23 5.74 -11.75 -10.04
N ILE A 24 6.43 -11.49 -11.15
CA ILE A 24 7.76 -12.03 -11.41
C ILE A 24 8.76 -11.49 -10.39
N SER A 25 8.74 -10.19 -10.12
CA SER A 25 9.66 -9.58 -9.17
C SER A 25 9.41 -10.04 -7.74
N ALA A 26 8.16 -10.23 -7.33
CA ALA A 26 7.83 -10.76 -6.01
C ALA A 26 8.35 -12.19 -5.84
N ALA A 27 8.30 -12.99 -6.89
CA ALA A 27 8.78 -14.37 -6.87
C ALA A 27 10.31 -14.48 -6.92
N THR A 28 10.99 -13.56 -7.59
CA THR A 28 12.41 -13.74 -7.95
C THR A 28 13.34 -12.63 -7.47
N GLN A 29 12.84 -11.45 -7.13
CA GLN A 29 13.66 -10.28 -6.83
C GLN A 29 13.37 -9.59 -5.51
N ASP A 30 12.57 -10.21 -4.64
CA ASP A 30 12.38 -9.69 -3.29
C ASP A 30 13.62 -10.06 -2.47
N PRO A 31 14.41 -9.07 -2.01
CA PRO A 31 15.68 -9.35 -1.33
C PRO A 31 15.51 -10.04 0.03
N ARG A 32 14.31 -10.07 0.57
CA ARG A 32 14.02 -10.72 1.86
C ARG A 32 13.90 -12.24 1.74
N PHE A 33 13.76 -12.76 0.54
CA PHE A 33 13.52 -14.18 0.29
C PHE A 33 14.40 -14.69 -0.87
N PRO A 34 14.79 -15.97 -0.85
CA PRO A 34 15.41 -16.58 -2.03
C PRO A 34 14.39 -16.68 -3.18
N PRO A 35 14.84 -16.68 -4.44
CA PRO A 35 13.92 -16.83 -5.57
C PRO A 35 13.06 -18.09 -5.46
N VAL A 36 11.79 -17.97 -5.86
CA VAL A 36 10.86 -19.09 -5.89
C VAL A 36 11.33 -20.13 -6.90
N LYS A 37 11.38 -21.39 -6.49
CA LYS A 37 11.75 -22.52 -7.36
C LYS A 37 10.50 -23.08 -8.04
N HIS A 38 10.67 -23.65 -9.21
CA HIS A 38 9.57 -24.23 -9.98
C HIS A 38 8.71 -25.20 -9.15
N LYS A 39 9.33 -26.02 -8.31
CA LYS A 39 8.63 -26.99 -7.44
C LYS A 39 7.75 -26.34 -6.37
N GLU A 40 7.98 -25.07 -6.05
CA GLU A 40 7.17 -24.33 -5.06
C GLU A 40 5.88 -23.78 -5.64
N LEU A 41 5.74 -23.70 -6.97
CA LEU A 41 4.60 -23.08 -7.63
C LEU A 41 3.25 -23.70 -7.23
N ASP A 42 3.22 -24.99 -6.96
CA ASP A 42 2.00 -25.68 -6.54
C ASP A 42 1.66 -25.49 -5.05
N SER A 43 2.53 -24.82 -4.31
CA SER A 43 2.39 -24.59 -2.87
C SER A 43 2.20 -23.12 -2.50
N ILE A 44 2.26 -22.21 -3.48
CA ILE A 44 2.10 -20.77 -3.23
C ILE A 44 0.75 -20.27 -3.74
N THR A 45 0.23 -19.24 -3.07
CA THR A 45 -0.96 -18.52 -3.52
C THR A 45 -0.57 -17.09 -3.89
N PHE A 46 -1.27 -16.53 -4.86
CA PHE A 46 -1.09 -15.14 -5.27
C PHE A 46 -2.14 -14.25 -4.65
N GLU A 47 -1.67 -13.08 -4.20
CA GLU A 47 -2.53 -11.98 -3.79
C GLU A 47 -2.11 -10.74 -4.57
N VAL A 48 -3.09 -10.08 -5.18
CA VAL A 48 -2.88 -8.87 -5.99
C VAL A 48 -3.69 -7.73 -5.38
N THR A 49 -3.03 -6.61 -5.14
CA THR A 49 -3.70 -5.38 -4.74
C THR A 49 -3.59 -4.37 -5.87
N VAL A 50 -4.73 -4.00 -6.44
CA VAL A 50 -4.82 -2.95 -7.46
C VAL A 50 -5.05 -1.62 -6.74
N LEU A 51 -4.14 -0.67 -6.96
CA LEU A 51 -4.21 0.64 -6.31
C LEU A 51 -4.91 1.64 -7.23
N THR A 52 -5.82 2.43 -6.67
CA THR A 52 -6.43 3.55 -7.40
C THR A 52 -5.42 4.70 -7.50
N PRO A 53 -5.57 5.62 -8.48
CA PRO A 53 -4.68 6.78 -8.57
C PRO A 53 -4.75 7.65 -7.30
N PRO A 54 -3.60 8.08 -6.76
CA PRO A 54 -3.58 8.95 -5.60
C PRO A 54 -4.26 10.29 -5.86
N LYS A 55 -4.98 10.79 -4.85
CA LYS A 55 -5.64 12.09 -4.89
C LYS A 55 -5.21 12.92 -3.71
N LYS A 56 -4.82 14.17 -3.97
CA LYS A 56 -4.47 15.11 -2.92
C LYS A 56 -5.70 15.43 -2.07
N ILE A 57 -5.54 15.41 -0.75
CA ILE A 57 -6.58 15.82 0.19
C ILE A 57 -6.41 17.30 0.46
N VAL A 58 -7.45 18.09 0.18
CA VAL A 58 -7.45 19.53 0.42
C VAL A 58 -8.23 19.81 1.69
N VAL A 59 -7.59 20.51 2.63
CA VAL A 59 -8.19 20.88 3.92
C VAL A 59 -7.91 22.35 4.22
N ASN A 60 -8.79 22.96 5.02
CA ASN A 60 -8.56 24.31 5.56
C ASN A 60 -7.85 24.23 6.92
N LYS A 61 -8.12 23.19 7.69
CA LYS A 61 -7.49 22.91 8.98
C LYS A 61 -7.01 21.48 9.02
N PRO A 62 -5.86 21.19 9.67
CA PRO A 62 -5.33 19.81 9.72
C PRO A 62 -6.31 18.77 10.28
N GLU A 63 -7.13 19.15 11.24
CA GLU A 63 -8.10 18.25 11.87
C GLU A 63 -9.10 17.67 10.86
N GLU A 64 -9.32 18.36 9.73
CA GLU A 64 -10.22 17.87 8.68
C GLU A 64 -9.72 16.59 8.01
N TYR A 65 -8.40 16.32 8.05
CA TYR A 65 -7.87 15.06 7.54
C TYR A 65 -8.51 13.86 8.20
N LEU A 66 -8.78 13.95 9.50
CA LEU A 66 -9.33 12.84 10.28
C LEU A 66 -10.70 12.39 9.81
N SER A 67 -11.50 13.30 9.22
CA SER A 67 -12.81 12.99 8.66
C SER A 67 -12.76 12.57 7.19
N LYS A 68 -11.66 12.87 6.48
CA LYS A 68 -11.50 12.59 5.04
C LYS A 68 -10.76 11.30 4.77
N ILE A 69 -10.14 10.73 5.78
CA ILE A 69 -9.39 9.47 5.72
C ILE A 69 -10.20 8.40 6.45
N LYS A 70 -10.16 7.17 5.93
CA LYS A 70 -10.82 6.03 6.57
C LYS A 70 -9.87 4.84 6.63
N VAL A 71 -9.58 4.40 7.84
CA VAL A 71 -8.84 3.15 8.07
C VAL A 71 -9.67 1.97 7.57
N GLY A 72 -9.04 1.05 6.87
CA GLY A 72 -9.71 -0.08 6.22
C GLY A 72 -10.13 0.20 4.77
N ARG A 73 -9.95 1.43 4.31
CA ARG A 73 -10.23 1.82 2.92
C ARG A 73 -9.03 2.49 2.26
N ASP A 74 -8.47 3.50 2.93
CA ASP A 74 -7.47 4.39 2.34
C ASP A 74 -6.04 3.98 2.65
N GLY A 75 -5.17 4.08 1.63
CA GLY A 75 -3.73 4.20 1.79
C GLY A 75 -3.35 5.66 1.78
N LEU A 76 -2.18 5.99 2.30
CA LEU A 76 -1.72 7.37 2.41
C LEU A 76 -0.34 7.56 1.78
N ILE A 77 -0.17 8.73 1.17
CA ILE A 77 1.14 9.24 0.76
C ILE A 77 1.33 10.59 1.45
N VAL A 78 2.47 10.74 2.11
CA VAL A 78 2.87 12.01 2.75
C VAL A 78 4.11 12.53 2.04
N LYS A 79 4.09 13.79 1.65
CA LYS A 79 5.21 14.48 0.98
C LYS A 79 5.49 15.82 1.62
N ASN A 80 6.76 16.11 1.86
CA ASN A 80 7.24 17.43 2.28
C ASN A 80 8.66 17.61 1.75
N GLY A 81 8.82 18.48 0.73
CA GLY A 81 10.09 18.64 0.04
C GLY A 81 10.55 17.35 -0.62
N PHE A 82 11.74 16.89 -0.27
CA PHE A 82 12.31 15.63 -0.75
C PHE A 82 11.85 14.40 0.06
N TYR A 83 11.15 14.63 1.18
CA TYR A 83 10.68 13.55 2.03
C TYR A 83 9.35 13.02 1.51
N SER A 84 9.26 11.71 1.34
CA SER A 84 8.04 11.07 0.89
C SER A 84 7.92 9.67 1.48
N GLY A 85 6.71 9.30 1.88
CA GLY A 85 6.42 7.98 2.40
C GLY A 85 5.03 7.54 2.01
N LEU A 86 4.86 6.24 1.84
CA LEU A 86 3.61 5.61 1.46
C LEU A 86 3.32 4.45 2.40
N LEU A 87 2.08 4.35 2.87
CA LEU A 87 1.58 3.16 3.57
C LEU A 87 0.30 2.66 2.90
N LEU A 88 0.26 1.35 2.69
CA LEU A 88 -0.88 0.67 2.05
C LEU A 88 -2.11 0.63 2.97
N PRO A 89 -3.33 0.48 2.42
CA PRO A 89 -4.55 0.43 3.22
C PRO A 89 -4.57 -0.67 4.28
N GLN A 90 -3.87 -1.78 4.07
CA GLN A 90 -3.83 -2.91 5.01
C GLN A 90 -3.06 -2.60 6.30
N VAL A 91 -2.09 -1.70 6.22
CA VAL A 91 -1.14 -1.45 7.31
C VAL A 91 -1.83 -0.99 8.60
N PRO A 92 -2.67 0.05 8.60
CA PRO A 92 -3.30 0.48 9.85
C PRO A 92 -4.28 -0.57 10.40
N VAL A 93 -4.88 -1.39 9.56
CA VAL A 93 -5.75 -2.48 9.99
C VAL A 93 -4.95 -3.54 10.75
N GLU A 94 -3.80 -3.93 10.21
CA GLU A 94 -2.91 -4.93 10.85
C GLU A 94 -2.39 -4.48 12.21
N TYR A 95 -2.06 -3.19 12.34
CA TYR A 95 -1.52 -2.64 13.59
C TYR A 95 -2.59 -2.08 14.54
N GLY A 96 -3.86 -2.04 14.12
CA GLY A 96 -4.94 -1.50 14.94
C GLY A 96 -4.86 0.00 15.16
N TRP A 97 -4.35 0.74 14.17
CA TRP A 97 -4.25 2.21 14.25
C TRP A 97 -5.59 2.87 13.91
N ASN A 98 -5.84 4.03 14.52
CA ASN A 98 -6.88 4.94 14.07
C ASN A 98 -6.35 5.89 12.99
N GLU A 99 -7.19 6.80 12.48
CA GLU A 99 -6.82 7.72 11.42
C GLU A 99 -5.67 8.65 11.80
N GLU A 100 -5.65 9.12 13.04
CA GLU A 100 -4.58 9.99 13.54
C GLU A 100 -3.24 9.24 13.57
N GLU A 101 -3.24 8.06 14.13
CA GLU A 101 -2.04 7.21 14.17
C GLU A 101 -1.57 6.85 12.76
N PHE A 102 -2.50 6.60 11.85
CA PHE A 102 -2.17 6.33 10.46
C PHE A 102 -1.41 7.49 9.82
N LEU A 103 -1.87 8.72 10.04
CA LEU A 103 -1.17 9.92 9.58
C LEU A 103 0.21 10.06 10.22
N GLU A 104 0.30 9.86 11.53
CA GLU A 104 1.55 9.94 12.27
C GLU A 104 2.60 8.96 11.77
N TYR A 105 2.24 7.70 11.61
CA TYR A 105 3.16 6.67 11.15
C TYR A 105 3.50 6.81 9.66
N THR A 106 2.62 7.37 8.85
CA THR A 106 2.94 7.69 7.46
C THR A 106 3.97 8.82 7.39
N CYS A 107 3.86 9.82 8.27
CA CYS A 107 4.90 10.85 8.40
C CYS A 107 6.24 10.23 8.78
N GLU A 108 6.28 9.33 9.73
CA GLU A 108 7.52 8.62 10.10
C GLU A 108 8.09 7.81 8.93
N LYS A 109 7.23 7.15 8.17
CA LYS A 109 7.65 6.41 6.97
C LYS A 109 8.31 7.33 5.95
N ALA A 110 7.88 8.58 5.86
CA ALA A 110 8.47 9.60 5.00
C ALA A 110 9.80 10.17 5.54
N GLY A 111 10.18 9.82 6.77
CA GLY A 111 11.33 10.40 7.43
C GLY A 111 11.03 11.72 8.14
N LEU A 112 9.78 12.00 8.40
CA LEU A 112 9.30 13.24 9.03
C LEU A 112 8.87 12.98 10.49
N PRO A 113 8.87 14.01 11.34
CA PRO A 113 8.25 13.90 12.66
C PRO A 113 6.77 13.54 12.55
N LYS A 114 6.24 12.84 13.54
CA LYS A 114 4.85 12.35 13.58
C LYS A 114 3.81 13.46 13.39
N ASN A 115 4.07 14.66 13.88
CA ASN A 115 3.13 15.77 13.83
C ASN A 115 3.15 16.57 12.52
N TYR A 116 3.98 16.18 11.54
CA TYR A 116 4.11 16.94 10.29
C TYR A 116 2.87 16.87 9.38
N TRP A 117 1.94 15.96 9.62
CA TRP A 117 0.66 16.01 8.93
C TRP A 117 -0.14 17.26 9.25
N LYS A 118 0.17 17.96 10.36
CA LYS A 118 -0.44 19.24 10.75
C LYS A 118 0.24 20.45 10.10
N ASN A 119 1.41 20.25 9.48
CA ASN A 119 2.15 21.31 8.84
C ASN A 119 1.49 21.68 7.49
N PRO A 120 1.17 22.97 7.22
CA PRO A 120 0.58 23.38 5.96
C PRO A 120 1.41 23.06 4.72
N ASP A 121 2.71 22.94 4.86
CA ASP A 121 3.63 22.60 3.75
C ASP A 121 3.67 21.10 3.45
N THR A 122 3.02 20.29 4.27
CA THR A 122 2.96 18.85 4.06
C THR A 122 1.76 18.48 3.18
N GLU A 123 2.03 17.84 2.05
CA GLU A 123 1.00 17.32 1.16
C GLU A 123 0.61 15.92 1.57
N ILE A 124 -0.69 15.65 1.67
CA ILE A 124 -1.24 14.34 1.97
C ILE A 124 -2.13 13.91 0.82
N GLN A 125 -1.85 12.73 0.29
CA GLN A 125 -2.64 12.09 -0.76
C GLN A 125 -3.22 10.79 -0.23
N LYS A 126 -4.38 10.40 -0.74
CA LYS A 126 -4.99 9.11 -0.43
C LYS A 126 -5.28 8.33 -1.71
N PHE A 127 -5.28 7.03 -1.57
CA PHE A 127 -5.66 6.09 -2.62
C PHE A 127 -6.38 4.90 -1.98
N GLU A 128 -7.02 4.08 -2.81
CA GLU A 128 -7.68 2.87 -2.32
C GLU A 128 -7.02 1.64 -2.93
N GLY A 129 -7.16 0.51 -2.28
CA GLY A 129 -6.66 -0.77 -2.77
C GLY A 129 -7.80 -1.76 -2.92
N ILE A 130 -7.80 -2.50 -4.03
CA ILE A 130 -8.73 -3.60 -4.27
C ILE A 130 -7.91 -4.88 -4.25
N VAL A 131 -8.21 -5.78 -3.31
CA VAL A 131 -7.43 -6.99 -3.08
C VAL A 131 -8.12 -8.20 -3.72
N PHE A 132 -7.36 -8.94 -4.51
CA PHE A 132 -7.78 -10.22 -5.10
C PHE A 132 -6.83 -11.30 -4.60
N LYS A 133 -7.38 -12.42 -4.15
CA LYS A 133 -6.62 -13.49 -3.53
C LYS A 133 -7.03 -14.85 -4.04
N GLU A 134 -6.05 -15.72 -4.33
CA GLU A 134 -6.32 -17.14 -4.57
C GLU A 134 -6.65 -17.81 -3.24
N GLU A 135 -7.71 -18.60 -3.20
CA GLU A 135 -8.09 -19.37 -1.99
C GLU A 135 -7.11 -20.52 -1.73
N LYS A 136 -6.57 -21.09 -2.80
CA LYS A 136 -5.56 -22.14 -2.77
C LYS A 136 -4.72 -22.07 -4.05
N PRO A 137 -3.54 -22.69 -4.10
CA PRO A 137 -2.71 -22.65 -5.31
C PRO A 137 -3.49 -23.08 -6.56
N ASN A 138 -3.43 -22.24 -7.60
CA ASN A 138 -4.17 -22.44 -8.85
C ASN A 138 -5.69 -22.53 -8.68
N GLY A 139 -6.22 -22.04 -7.58
CA GLY A 139 -7.64 -22.11 -7.25
C GLY A 139 -8.42 -20.87 -7.66
N VAL A 140 -9.62 -20.78 -7.09
CA VAL A 140 -10.52 -19.63 -7.34
C VAL A 140 -9.93 -18.36 -6.78
N VAL A 141 -10.04 -17.27 -7.53
CA VAL A 141 -9.65 -15.92 -7.10
C VAL A 141 -10.88 -15.22 -6.55
N THR A 142 -10.78 -14.69 -5.34
CA THR A 142 -11.87 -13.93 -4.70
C THR A 142 -11.40 -12.53 -4.36
N ARG A 143 -12.36 -11.58 -4.34
CA ARG A 143 -12.10 -10.23 -3.85
C ARG A 143 -12.17 -10.23 -2.33
N GLU A 144 -11.09 -9.77 -1.70
CA GLU A 144 -11.02 -9.67 -0.24
C GLU A 144 -11.42 -8.26 0.20
N MET A 145 -12.24 -8.18 1.27
CA MET A 145 -12.60 -6.92 1.90
C MET A 145 -11.64 -6.64 3.06
N LEU A 146 -11.13 -5.41 3.13
CA LEU A 146 -10.23 -4.98 4.19
C LEU A 146 -10.96 -4.64 5.49
#